data_927046db34540ea42483e8e617f92cf2
#
_entry.id   927046db34540ea42483e8e617f92cf2
#
_cell.length_a   1.000
_cell.length_b   1.000
_cell.length_c   1.000
_cell.angle_alpha   90.00
_cell.angle_beta   90.00
_cell.angle_gamma   90.00
#
_symmetry.space_group_name_H-M   'P 1'
#
loop_
_entity.id
_entity.type
_entity.pdbx_description
1 polymer ?
#
loop_
_entity_poly.entity_id
_entity_poly.type
_entity_poly.pdbx_seq_one_letter_code
_entity_poly.pdbx_strand_id
1 'polypeptide(L)'
;MASIFEVFGNGNTPVRVERDGVMLYVPFRELRGGDKVCHRLPDKREMSFTVDVDGDAHLCDDTDNGEELYVVYDENGDGYYADMITRVTKVINAVDRDGLNVDITTMVFSIPYEDFDLERAIRDAAVEFCHTKDGLDMYEHNCGEFNYGDFLNVPDEICTRHGFELMSFTYGVSEVVDFNTTLVFSDDVYDADEDDEDGDGK
;
A
#
# COMPACT_ATOMS: atom_id res chain seq x y z
N MET A 1 12.13 -11.56 12.14
CA MET A 1 11.14 -10.74 12.89
C MET A 1 11.15 -9.38 12.23
N ALA A 2 10.14 -9.06 11.42
CA ALA A 2 10.06 -7.74 10.80
C ALA A 2 9.93 -6.70 11.91
N SER A 3 10.77 -5.67 11.87
CA SER A 3 10.73 -4.57 12.83
C SER A 3 9.47 -3.75 12.52
N ILE A 4 8.54 -3.67 13.47
CA ILE A 4 7.34 -2.86 13.36
C ILE A 4 7.71 -1.48 13.89
N PHE A 5 7.62 -0.48 13.03
CA PHE A 5 7.79 0.92 13.39
C PHE A 5 6.43 1.62 13.32
N GLU A 6 6.10 2.41 14.29
CA GLU A 6 4.98 3.34 14.20
C GLU A 6 5.32 4.44 13.20
N VAL A 7 4.38 4.73 12.31
CA VAL A 7 4.45 5.82 11.35
C VAL A 7 3.27 6.74 11.63
N PHE A 8 3.55 8.02 11.80
CA PHE A 8 2.48 9.02 11.93
C PHE A 8 1.92 9.39 10.56
N GLY A 9 0.62 9.56 10.51
CA GLY A 9 -0.09 9.91 9.29
C GLY A 9 0.18 11.34 8.83
N ASN A 10 -0.11 11.57 7.57
CA ASN A 10 -0.09 12.88 6.94
C ASN A 10 -1.37 13.05 6.09
N GLY A 11 -1.49 14.15 5.35
CA GLY A 11 -2.67 14.43 4.53
C GLY A 11 -2.97 13.35 3.47
N ASN A 12 -2.00 12.55 3.04
CA ASN A 12 -2.20 11.45 2.08
C ASN A 12 -2.57 10.12 2.76
N THR A 13 -2.42 10.04 4.09
CA THR A 13 -2.66 8.80 4.83
C THR A 13 -4.06 8.26 4.60
N PRO A 14 -4.20 6.98 4.20
CA PRO A 14 -5.49 6.34 4.01
C PRO A 14 -6.27 6.24 5.31
N VAL A 15 -7.48 6.78 5.33
CA VAL A 15 -8.43 6.69 6.44
C VAL A 15 -9.67 5.94 6.00
N ARG A 16 -10.10 4.96 6.80
CA ARG A 16 -11.30 4.21 6.51
C ARG A 16 -12.54 4.98 6.92
N VAL A 17 -13.46 5.17 5.98
CA VAL A 17 -14.70 5.93 6.19
C VAL A 17 -15.91 5.18 5.64
N GLU A 18 -17.07 5.48 6.20
CA GLU A 18 -18.36 5.23 5.57
C GLU A 18 -18.85 6.54 4.93
N ARG A 19 -18.97 6.53 3.60
CA ARG A 19 -19.45 7.65 2.77
C ARG A 19 -20.60 7.15 1.91
N ASP A 20 -21.76 7.77 2.01
CA ASP A 20 -22.98 7.36 1.28
C ASP A 20 -23.34 5.88 1.48
N GLY A 21 -23.08 5.34 2.67
CA GLY A 21 -23.34 3.93 3.02
C GLY A 21 -22.32 2.94 2.47
N VAL A 22 -21.22 3.42 1.88
CA VAL A 22 -20.14 2.58 1.35
C VAL A 22 -18.89 2.74 2.19
N MET A 23 -18.29 1.60 2.60
CA MET A 23 -17.00 1.60 3.29
C MET A 23 -15.86 1.69 2.28
N LEU A 24 -15.00 2.70 2.42
CA LEU A 24 -13.86 2.93 1.53
C LEU A 24 -12.69 3.55 2.31
N TYR A 25 -11.51 3.57 1.69
CA TYR A 25 -10.38 4.37 2.15
C TYR A 25 -10.28 5.65 1.32
N VAL A 26 -10.00 6.76 2.00
CA VAL A 26 -9.73 8.06 1.38
C VAL A 26 -8.47 8.66 2.01
N PRO A 27 -7.70 9.50 1.30
CA PRO A 27 -6.67 10.31 1.93
C PRO A 27 -7.26 11.19 3.03
N PHE A 28 -6.56 11.39 4.15
CA PHE A 28 -7.05 12.22 5.24
C PHE A 28 -7.48 13.62 4.74
N ARG A 29 -6.70 14.22 3.84
CA ARG A 29 -7.00 15.53 3.24
C ARG A 29 -8.29 15.59 2.42
N GLU A 30 -8.87 14.44 2.07
CA GLU A 30 -10.10 14.31 1.29
C GLU A 30 -11.31 13.94 2.15
N LEU A 31 -11.18 13.97 3.49
CA LEU A 31 -12.32 13.87 4.38
C LEU A 31 -13.26 15.05 4.17
N ARG A 32 -14.56 14.78 4.12
CA ARG A 32 -15.62 15.75 3.83
C ARG A 32 -16.69 15.72 4.90
N GLY A 33 -17.44 16.82 4.97
CA GLY A 33 -18.60 16.89 5.83
C GLY A 33 -19.55 15.71 5.65
N GLY A 34 -19.91 15.09 6.76
CA GLY A 34 -20.78 13.92 6.83
C GLY A 34 -20.07 12.56 6.67
N ASP A 35 -18.77 12.51 6.37
CA ASP A 35 -18.02 11.25 6.40
C ASP A 35 -18.01 10.68 7.82
N LYS A 36 -18.30 9.40 7.94
CA LYS A 36 -18.18 8.70 9.20
C LYS A 36 -16.87 7.93 9.23
N VAL A 37 -15.91 8.45 9.96
CA VAL A 37 -14.61 7.80 10.17
C VAL A 37 -14.79 6.56 11.03
N CYS A 38 -14.22 5.43 10.58
CA CYS A 38 -14.23 4.14 11.25
C CYS A 38 -12.85 3.49 11.07
N HIS A 39 -11.81 4.17 11.55
CA HIS A 39 -10.43 3.78 11.32
C HIS A 39 -9.88 2.99 12.51
N ARG A 40 -9.33 1.80 12.25
CA ARG A 40 -8.68 0.99 13.28
C ARG A 40 -7.21 1.37 13.38
N LEU A 41 -6.78 1.69 14.59
CA LEU A 41 -5.39 1.99 14.91
C LEU A 41 -4.57 0.71 15.20
N PRO A 42 -3.22 0.78 15.18
CA PRO A 42 -2.33 -0.35 15.45
C PRO A 42 -2.57 -1.02 16.80
N ASP A 43 -2.91 -0.26 17.82
CA ASP A 43 -3.22 -0.74 19.18
C ASP A 43 -4.62 -1.35 19.33
N LYS A 44 -5.32 -1.56 18.21
CA LYS A 44 -6.67 -2.12 18.07
C LYS A 44 -7.80 -1.19 18.56
N ARG A 45 -7.50 0.02 18.99
CA ARG A 45 -8.53 1.03 19.22
C ARG A 45 -9.15 1.44 17.88
N GLU A 46 -10.42 1.79 17.92
CA GLU A 46 -11.13 2.37 16.79
C GLU A 46 -11.26 3.87 16.99
N MET A 47 -10.80 4.62 15.99
CA MET A 47 -11.11 6.03 15.87
C MET A 47 -12.45 6.13 15.14
N SER A 48 -13.47 6.61 15.82
CA SER A 48 -14.82 6.72 15.24
C SER A 48 -15.42 8.07 15.58
N PHE A 49 -15.71 8.86 14.54
CA PHE A 49 -16.39 10.15 14.63
C PHE A 49 -17.07 10.46 13.29
N THR A 50 -17.99 11.42 13.28
CA THR A 50 -18.59 11.93 12.05
C THR A 50 -18.04 13.32 11.80
N VAL A 51 -17.51 13.56 10.59
CA VAL A 51 -17.05 14.89 10.19
C VAL A 51 -18.22 15.85 10.15
N ASP A 52 -18.02 17.07 10.70
CA ASP A 52 -19.05 18.12 10.68
C ASP A 52 -19.53 18.35 9.24
N VAL A 53 -20.84 18.44 9.07
CA VAL A 53 -21.47 18.53 7.74
C VAL A 53 -21.00 19.75 6.92
N ASP A 54 -20.59 20.81 7.60
CA ASP A 54 -20.07 22.04 6.98
C ASP A 54 -18.53 22.06 6.95
N GLY A 55 -17.87 20.98 7.39
CA GLY A 55 -16.40 20.89 7.53
C GLY A 55 -15.77 19.87 6.60
N ASP A 56 -14.78 20.31 5.82
CA ASP A 56 -13.88 19.44 5.08
C ASP A 56 -12.50 19.47 5.74
N ALA A 57 -11.67 18.46 5.49
CA ALA A 57 -10.29 18.49 5.95
C ALA A 57 -9.54 19.68 5.33
N HIS A 58 -8.81 20.42 6.14
CA HIS A 58 -8.06 21.60 5.72
C HIS A 58 -6.70 21.67 6.41
N LEU A 59 -5.78 22.42 5.84
CA LEU A 59 -4.48 22.70 6.43
C LEU A 59 -4.63 23.63 7.64
N CYS A 60 -4.01 23.23 8.75
CA CYS A 60 -3.90 24.06 9.93
C CYS A 60 -2.53 24.77 9.92
N ASP A 61 -2.56 26.11 9.87
CA ASP A 61 -1.35 26.95 9.87
C ASP A 61 -0.73 27.13 11.27
N ASP A 62 -1.36 26.57 12.31
CA ASP A 62 -1.04 26.85 13.70
C ASP A 62 -0.23 25.72 14.35
N THR A 63 0.84 25.29 13.68
CA THR A 63 1.78 24.36 14.29
C THR A 63 3.01 25.11 14.80
N ASP A 64 3.31 24.93 16.09
CA ASP A 64 4.51 25.49 16.75
C ASP A 64 5.83 25.16 16.04
N ASN A 65 5.82 24.16 15.14
CA ASN A 65 6.98 23.64 14.40
C ASN A 65 7.01 24.03 12.93
N GLY A 66 6.00 24.74 12.41
CA GLY A 66 5.91 25.13 10.99
C GLY A 66 5.62 23.96 10.04
N GLU A 67 5.17 22.82 10.56
CA GLU A 67 4.70 21.70 9.76
C GLU A 67 3.22 21.91 9.38
N GLU A 68 2.90 21.72 8.11
CA GLU A 68 1.53 21.80 7.65
C GLU A 68 0.79 20.50 8.07
N LEU A 69 -0.12 20.62 9.04
CA LEU A 69 -0.97 19.51 9.48
C LEU A 69 -2.39 19.66 8.94
N TYR A 70 -2.94 18.58 8.40
CA TYR A 70 -4.35 18.52 8.07
C TYR A 70 -5.17 18.25 9.34
N VAL A 71 -6.28 18.98 9.47
CA VAL A 71 -7.24 18.84 10.56
C VAL A 71 -8.65 18.72 9.99
N VAL A 72 -9.49 17.97 10.70
CA VAL A 72 -10.93 17.89 10.48
C VAL A 72 -11.62 17.99 11.82
N TYR A 73 -12.81 18.58 11.88
CA TYR A 73 -13.60 18.70 13.10
C TYR A 73 -14.83 17.79 13.05
N ASP A 74 -15.21 17.25 14.19
CA ASP A 74 -16.47 16.52 14.32
C ASP A 74 -17.65 17.46 14.66
N GLU A 75 -18.85 16.88 14.74
CA GLU A 75 -20.09 17.60 15.08
C GLU A 75 -20.06 18.32 16.45
N ASN A 76 -19.12 17.94 17.34
CA ASN A 76 -18.96 18.55 18.66
C ASN A 76 -17.91 19.68 18.65
N GLY A 77 -17.20 19.85 17.53
CA GLY A 77 -16.09 20.78 17.38
C GLY A 77 -14.77 20.23 17.90
N ASP A 78 -14.67 18.91 18.13
CA ASP A 78 -13.40 18.27 18.48
C ASP A 78 -12.55 18.10 17.23
N GLY A 79 -11.28 18.56 17.31
CA GLY A 79 -10.34 18.53 16.19
C GLY A 79 -9.57 17.19 16.13
N TYR A 80 -9.52 16.60 14.94
CA TYR A 80 -8.76 15.40 14.64
C TYR A 80 -7.68 15.75 13.61
N TYR A 81 -6.43 15.48 13.95
CA TYR A 81 -5.27 15.80 13.13
C TYR A 81 -4.74 14.57 12.41
N ALA A 82 -4.16 14.76 11.23
CA ALA A 82 -3.63 13.67 10.42
C ALA A 82 -2.53 12.87 11.14
N ASP A 83 -1.72 13.52 11.98
CA ASP A 83 -0.67 12.89 12.79
C ASP A 83 -1.19 12.03 13.95
N MET A 84 -2.48 12.14 14.30
CA MET A 84 -3.12 11.24 15.25
C MET A 84 -3.36 9.83 14.65
N ILE A 85 -3.27 9.71 13.32
CA ILE A 85 -3.39 8.44 12.62
C ILE A 85 -2.06 7.71 12.72
N THR A 86 -1.91 6.86 13.72
CA THR A 86 -0.75 5.97 13.82
C THR A 86 -0.90 4.78 12.88
N ARG A 87 0.21 4.35 12.27
CA ARG A 87 0.28 3.24 11.32
C ARG A 87 1.51 2.40 11.59
N VAL A 88 1.55 1.19 11.05
CA VAL A 88 2.70 0.30 11.16
C VAL A 88 3.44 0.18 9.84
N THR A 89 4.73 -0.04 9.92
CA THR A 89 5.59 -0.31 8.75
C THR A 89 5.71 -1.81 8.55
N LYS A 90 5.44 -2.28 7.34
CA LYS A 90 5.64 -3.68 6.93
C LYS A 90 6.64 -3.75 5.79
N VAL A 91 7.64 -4.62 5.93
CA VAL A 91 8.66 -4.85 4.90
C VAL A 91 8.37 -6.16 4.19
N ILE A 92 8.33 -6.10 2.87
CA ILE A 92 8.22 -7.27 1.99
C ILE A 92 9.49 -7.36 1.16
N ASN A 93 10.09 -8.56 1.14
CA ASN A 93 11.18 -8.88 0.26
C ASN A 93 10.68 -9.85 -0.81
N ALA A 94 10.67 -9.41 -2.05
CA ALA A 94 10.46 -10.27 -3.20
C ALA A 94 11.82 -10.78 -3.69
N VAL A 95 11.87 -12.04 -4.02
CA VAL A 95 13.10 -12.71 -4.47
C VAL A 95 12.81 -13.35 -5.81
N ASP A 96 13.55 -12.93 -6.81
CA ASP A 96 13.58 -13.57 -8.12
C ASP A 96 14.92 -14.30 -8.28
N ARG A 97 14.89 -15.48 -8.88
CA ARG A 97 16.08 -16.29 -9.13
C ARG A 97 16.23 -16.54 -10.63
N ASP A 98 17.29 -16.00 -11.18
CA ASP A 98 17.74 -16.29 -12.53
C ASP A 98 19.09 -17.02 -12.45
N GLY A 99 19.07 -18.33 -12.51
CA GLY A 99 20.24 -19.18 -12.41
C GLY A 99 21.01 -18.98 -11.10
N LEU A 100 22.23 -18.40 -11.17
CA LEU A 100 23.08 -18.13 -10.01
C LEU A 100 22.85 -16.73 -9.41
N ASN A 101 22.07 -15.89 -10.08
CA ASN A 101 21.76 -14.55 -9.60
C ASN A 101 20.48 -14.59 -8.78
N VAL A 102 20.47 -13.82 -7.71
CA VAL A 102 19.29 -13.62 -6.87
C VAL A 102 19.01 -12.12 -6.84
N ASP A 103 17.90 -11.75 -7.45
CA ASP A 103 17.39 -10.40 -7.42
C ASP A 103 16.48 -10.22 -6.22
N ILE A 104 16.74 -9.18 -5.44
CA ILE A 104 15.97 -8.89 -4.24
C ILE A 104 15.34 -7.54 -4.40
N THR A 105 14.04 -7.52 -4.30
CA THR A 105 13.26 -6.30 -4.21
C THR A 105 12.74 -6.15 -2.79
N THR A 106 13.15 -5.09 -2.11
CA THR A 106 12.65 -4.74 -0.79
C THR A 106 11.65 -3.60 -0.92
N MET A 107 10.43 -3.83 -0.49
CA MET A 107 9.36 -2.84 -0.45
C MET A 107 8.97 -2.57 0.99
N VAL A 108 8.79 -1.30 1.34
CA VAL A 108 8.38 -0.86 2.66
C VAL A 108 7.00 -0.22 2.53
N PHE A 109 6.04 -0.77 3.25
CA PHE A 109 4.65 -0.31 3.24
C PHE A 109 4.25 0.29 4.58
N SER A 110 3.43 1.33 4.52
CA SER A 110 2.66 1.84 5.65
C SER A 110 1.26 1.22 5.60
N ILE A 111 0.86 0.55 6.68
CA ILE A 111 -0.43 -0.15 6.80
C ILE A 111 -1.15 0.27 8.08
N PRO A 112 -2.48 0.17 8.17
CA PRO A 112 -3.23 0.69 9.33
C PRO A 112 -2.97 -0.09 10.62
N TYR A 113 -2.77 -1.41 10.55
CA TYR A 113 -2.56 -2.28 11.72
C TYR A 113 -1.84 -3.57 11.30
N GLU A 114 -1.25 -4.28 12.26
CA GLU A 114 -0.36 -5.44 12.06
C GLU A 114 -0.97 -6.58 11.24
N ASP A 115 -2.22 -6.93 11.52
CA ASP A 115 -2.99 -8.01 10.89
C ASP A 115 -3.79 -7.54 9.65
N PHE A 116 -3.41 -6.40 9.08
CA PHE A 116 -3.94 -5.93 7.80
C PHE A 116 -3.53 -6.88 6.67
N ASP A 117 -4.49 -7.28 5.84
CA ASP A 117 -4.26 -8.18 4.70
C ASP A 117 -3.63 -7.41 3.53
N LEU A 118 -2.33 -7.11 3.69
CA LEU A 118 -1.58 -6.33 2.73
C LEU A 118 -1.44 -7.07 1.39
N GLU A 119 -1.31 -8.40 1.39
CA GLU A 119 -1.20 -9.18 0.15
C GLU A 119 -2.43 -9.02 -0.72
N ARG A 120 -3.59 -9.16 -0.09
CA ARG A 120 -4.85 -8.96 -0.79
C ARG A 120 -4.98 -7.52 -1.27
N ALA A 121 -4.66 -6.53 -0.44
CA ALA A 121 -4.73 -5.13 -0.80
C ALA A 121 -3.82 -4.78 -2.00
N ILE A 122 -2.59 -5.31 -2.03
CA ILE A 122 -1.66 -5.16 -3.17
C ILE A 122 -2.24 -5.79 -4.43
N ARG A 123 -2.77 -7.01 -4.34
CA ARG A 123 -3.39 -7.70 -5.48
C ARG A 123 -4.58 -6.92 -6.02
N ASP A 124 -5.46 -6.47 -5.14
CA ASP A 124 -6.65 -5.71 -5.54
C ASP A 124 -6.26 -4.37 -6.18
N ALA A 125 -5.22 -3.69 -5.67
CA ALA A 125 -4.66 -2.47 -6.26
C ALA A 125 -4.05 -2.70 -7.64
N ALA A 126 -3.28 -3.79 -7.82
CA ALA A 126 -2.71 -4.17 -9.10
C ALA A 126 -3.81 -4.46 -10.13
N VAL A 127 -4.85 -5.20 -9.75
CA VAL A 127 -6.01 -5.47 -10.61
C VAL A 127 -6.72 -4.18 -11.00
N GLU A 128 -6.95 -3.27 -10.05
CA GLU A 128 -7.56 -1.96 -10.35
C GLU A 128 -6.71 -1.16 -11.34
N PHE A 129 -5.39 -1.12 -11.13
CA PHE A 129 -4.47 -0.43 -12.03
C PHE A 129 -4.51 -1.00 -13.45
N CYS A 130 -4.49 -2.33 -13.62
CA CYS A 130 -4.58 -2.98 -14.93
C CYS A 130 -5.90 -2.67 -15.69
N HIS A 131 -6.94 -2.16 -15.01
CA HIS A 131 -8.15 -1.67 -15.67
C HIS A 131 -8.06 -0.20 -16.09
N THR A 132 -7.01 0.53 -15.73
CA THR A 132 -6.72 1.86 -16.25
C THR A 132 -6.08 1.75 -17.64
N LYS A 133 -6.06 2.85 -18.39
CA LYS A 133 -5.40 2.85 -19.70
C LYS A 133 -3.91 2.55 -19.58
N ASP A 134 -3.23 3.20 -18.64
CA ASP A 134 -1.77 3.06 -18.47
C ASP A 134 -1.40 1.67 -17.96
N GLY A 135 -2.19 1.11 -17.05
CA GLY A 135 -1.98 -0.25 -16.56
C GLY A 135 -2.27 -1.32 -17.62
N LEU A 136 -3.29 -1.10 -18.44
CA LEU A 136 -3.60 -2.01 -19.55
C LEU A 136 -2.48 -2.01 -20.61
N ASP A 137 -2.00 -0.82 -21.00
CA ASP A 137 -0.90 -0.67 -21.95
C ASP A 137 0.37 -1.38 -21.44
N MET A 138 0.65 -1.27 -20.13
CA MET A 138 1.78 -1.95 -19.50
C MET A 138 1.59 -3.48 -19.44
N TYR A 139 0.42 -3.94 -19.03
CA TYR A 139 0.07 -5.36 -18.96
C TYR A 139 0.17 -6.04 -20.34
N GLU A 140 -0.31 -5.38 -21.39
CA GLU A 140 -0.18 -5.87 -22.77
C GLU A 140 1.29 -5.88 -23.24
N HIS A 141 2.08 -4.86 -22.84
CA HIS A 141 3.52 -4.80 -23.16
C HIS A 141 4.30 -5.95 -22.51
N ASN A 142 3.92 -6.34 -21.30
CA ASN A 142 4.52 -7.42 -20.52
C ASN A 142 3.89 -8.80 -20.82
N CYS A 143 3.28 -8.98 -22.00
CA CYS A 143 2.70 -10.25 -22.43
C CYS A 143 1.61 -10.82 -21.52
N GLY A 144 0.94 -9.97 -20.72
CA GLY A 144 -0.13 -10.38 -19.83
C GLY A 144 0.34 -10.71 -18.41
N GLU A 145 1.57 -10.34 -18.07
CA GLU A 145 2.12 -10.51 -16.73
C GLU A 145 2.18 -9.18 -15.97
N PHE A 146 2.03 -9.24 -14.67
CA PHE A 146 2.20 -8.12 -13.76
C PHE A 146 3.13 -8.54 -12.63
N ASN A 147 4.34 -7.98 -12.63
CA ASN A 147 5.39 -8.34 -11.69
C ASN A 147 5.64 -7.22 -10.65
N TYR A 148 6.57 -7.43 -9.73
CA TYR A 148 6.89 -6.45 -8.69
C TYR A 148 7.45 -5.13 -9.22
N GLY A 149 8.24 -5.17 -10.30
CA GLY A 149 8.74 -3.97 -10.93
C GLY A 149 7.60 -3.10 -11.45
N ASP A 150 6.55 -3.73 -11.96
CA ASP A 150 5.37 -3.06 -12.48
C ASP A 150 4.55 -2.40 -11.37
N PHE A 151 4.57 -2.97 -10.14
CA PHE A 151 3.88 -2.40 -8.99
C PHE A 151 4.34 -0.97 -8.66
N LEU A 152 5.59 -0.60 -8.98
CA LEU A 152 6.08 0.77 -8.82
C LEU A 152 5.33 1.80 -9.67
N ASN A 153 4.67 1.35 -10.72
CA ASN A 153 3.88 2.21 -11.60
C ASN A 153 2.43 2.36 -11.13
N VAL A 154 2.03 1.62 -10.08
CA VAL A 154 0.69 1.77 -9.49
C VAL A 154 0.60 3.13 -8.81
N PRO A 155 -0.33 4.00 -9.21
CA PRO A 155 -0.47 5.32 -8.60
C PRO A 155 -0.78 5.25 -7.10
N ASP A 156 -0.23 6.19 -6.33
CA ASP A 156 -0.46 6.30 -4.88
C ASP A 156 -1.95 6.38 -4.53
N GLU A 157 -2.77 7.01 -5.37
CA GLU A 157 -4.20 7.12 -5.16
C GLU A 157 -4.90 5.76 -5.21
N ILE A 158 -4.39 4.83 -6.03
CA ILE A 158 -4.91 3.44 -6.06
C ILE A 158 -4.50 2.73 -4.78
N CYS A 159 -3.22 2.79 -4.38
CA CYS A 159 -2.74 2.22 -3.13
C CYS A 159 -3.54 2.72 -1.92
N THR A 160 -3.77 4.04 -1.88
CA THR A 160 -4.58 4.69 -0.83
C THR A 160 -6.00 4.13 -0.76
N ARG A 161 -6.68 3.95 -1.90
CA ARG A 161 -8.03 3.35 -1.93
C ARG A 161 -8.08 1.93 -1.38
N HIS A 162 -6.96 1.22 -1.42
CA HIS A 162 -6.80 -0.12 -0.84
C HIS A 162 -6.23 -0.10 0.59
N GLY A 163 -6.05 1.08 1.18
CA GLY A 163 -5.74 1.26 2.61
C GLY A 163 -4.26 1.18 2.97
N PHE A 164 -3.35 1.21 2.01
CA PHE A 164 -1.91 1.19 2.26
C PHE A 164 -1.17 2.27 1.44
N GLU A 165 0.09 2.50 1.82
CA GLU A 165 1.02 3.38 1.09
C GLU A 165 2.34 2.64 0.86
N LEU A 166 2.94 2.80 -0.32
CA LEU A 166 4.31 2.34 -0.59
C LEU A 166 5.29 3.45 -0.19
N MET A 167 6.04 3.24 0.90
CA MET A 167 6.94 4.23 1.48
C MET A 167 8.30 4.28 0.77
N SER A 168 8.81 3.12 0.42
CA SER A 168 10.09 3.01 -0.28
C SER A 168 10.23 1.68 -1.01
N PHE A 169 11.11 1.70 -2.00
CA PHE A 169 11.45 0.56 -2.82
C PHE A 169 12.97 0.53 -3.00
N THR A 170 13.56 -0.65 -2.86
CA THR A 170 15.00 -0.85 -3.07
C THR A 170 15.21 -2.15 -3.83
N TYR A 171 15.97 -2.06 -4.91
CA TYR A 171 16.37 -3.21 -5.71
C TYR A 171 17.84 -3.54 -5.44
N GLY A 172 18.16 -4.80 -5.26
CA GLY A 172 19.52 -5.28 -5.06
C GLY A 172 19.75 -6.65 -5.72
N VAL A 173 20.96 -6.89 -6.18
CA VAL A 173 21.41 -8.17 -6.71
C VAL A 173 22.38 -8.79 -5.73
N SER A 174 22.19 -10.07 -5.38
CA SER A 174 23.11 -10.81 -4.51
C SER A 174 23.39 -12.20 -5.08
N GLU A 175 24.63 -12.66 -4.92
CA GLU A 175 25.05 -13.98 -5.37
C GLU A 175 24.67 -15.11 -4.40
N VAL A 176 24.49 -14.82 -3.12
CA VAL A 176 24.05 -15.81 -2.10
C VAL A 176 23.29 -15.10 -0.98
N VAL A 177 22.04 -15.46 -0.79
CA VAL A 177 21.25 -14.88 0.32
C VAL A 177 20.46 -15.96 1.05
N ASP A 178 20.54 -15.92 2.38
CA ASP A 178 19.75 -16.77 3.27
C ASP A 178 18.57 -15.94 3.80
N PHE A 179 17.33 -16.31 3.41
CA PHE A 179 16.13 -15.53 3.73
C PHE A 179 15.26 -16.26 4.73
N ASN A 180 14.87 -15.56 5.78
CA ASN A 180 13.91 -16.07 6.77
C ASN A 180 12.45 -15.82 6.41
N THR A 181 12.15 -14.98 5.42
CA THR A 181 10.77 -14.70 5.01
C THR A 181 10.75 -14.32 3.54
N THR A 182 10.12 -15.14 2.73
CA THR A 182 9.92 -14.89 1.30
C THR A 182 8.42 -14.94 1.02
N LEU A 183 7.86 -13.83 0.51
CA LEU A 183 6.54 -13.85 -0.12
C LEU A 183 6.76 -14.05 -1.62
N VAL A 184 6.30 -15.18 -2.12
CA VAL A 184 6.27 -15.47 -3.55
C VAL A 184 4.85 -15.18 -4.03
N PHE A 185 4.69 -14.15 -4.85
CA PHE A 185 3.38 -13.73 -5.35
C PHE A 185 2.91 -14.47 -6.59
N SER A 186 3.75 -15.20 -7.29
CA SER A 186 3.30 -16.04 -8.40
C SER A 186 3.60 -17.51 -8.12
N ASP A 187 2.65 -18.36 -8.44
CA ASP A 187 2.87 -19.80 -8.57
C ASP A 187 3.64 -20.12 -9.86
N ASP A 188 4.02 -19.10 -10.61
CA ASP A 188 4.83 -19.24 -11.82
C ASP A 188 6.31 -19.34 -11.44
N VAL A 189 6.65 -20.41 -10.80
CA VAL A 189 7.97 -20.99 -10.95
C VAL A 189 8.01 -21.46 -12.41
N TYR A 190 8.69 -20.73 -13.25
CA TYR A 190 9.07 -21.27 -14.55
C TYR A 190 9.86 -22.55 -14.28
N ASP A 191 9.24 -23.68 -14.52
CA ASP A 191 9.95 -24.92 -14.74
C ASP A 191 10.76 -24.76 -16.04
N ALA A 192 11.94 -24.14 -15.91
CA ALA A 192 12.91 -23.96 -16.99
C ALA A 192 13.60 -25.29 -17.40
N ASP A 193 13.02 -26.42 -17.00
CA ASP A 193 13.62 -27.76 -17.22
C ASP A 193 12.87 -28.63 -18.22
N GLU A 194 11.98 -28.12 -19.05
CA GLU A 194 11.25 -28.95 -20.01
C GLU A 194 11.41 -28.57 -21.50
N ASP A 195 12.53 -28.03 -21.95
CA ASP A 195 12.74 -27.89 -23.41
C ASP A 195 14.17 -28.10 -23.81
N ASP A 196 14.77 -29.28 -23.56
CA ASP A 196 15.93 -29.74 -24.30
C ASP A 196 16.02 -31.29 -24.34
N GLU A 197 14.95 -31.93 -24.79
CA GLU A 197 15.02 -33.27 -25.34
C GLU A 197 14.27 -33.39 -26.69
N ASP A 198 14.80 -32.77 -27.71
CA ASP A 198 14.61 -33.25 -29.08
C ASP A 198 16.00 -33.35 -29.72
N GLY A 199 16.63 -34.46 -29.65
CA GLY A 199 16.37 -35.56 -30.52
C GLY A 199 16.99 -35.37 -31.90
N ASP A 200 18.32 -35.34 -31.99
CA ASP A 200 18.96 -35.69 -33.27
C ASP A 200 19.45 -37.13 -33.22
N GLY A 201 18.56 -37.97 -33.65
CA GLY A 201 18.85 -39.30 -34.13
C GLY A 201 18.75 -39.35 -35.67
N LYS A 202 19.82 -39.15 -36.36
CA LYS A 202 20.27 -39.94 -37.51
C LYS A 202 21.28 -39.17 -38.36
#